data_ef7ad40a7f94795a59e05ed5294c9f23
#
_entry.id   ef7ad40a7f94795a59e05ed5294c9f23
#
_cell.length_a   1.000
_cell.length_b   1.000
_cell.length_c   1.000
_cell.angle_alpha   90.00
_cell.angle_beta   90.00
_cell.angle_gamma   90.00
#
_symmetry.space_group_name_H-M   'P 1'
#
loop_
_entity.id
_entity.type
_entity.pdbx_description
1 polymer ?
#
loop_
_entity_poly.entity_id
_entity_poly.type
_entity_poly.pdbx_seq_one_letter_code
_entity_poly.pdbx_strand_id
1 'polypeptide(L)'
;SVTFAATDNYEGGVRAAREMGRLLDGRGKVVVMRYVEGPASTTRREEGFLDTLRSDFPDVEILSDNAYGGATLEGCVSTAENLLDRFAEIDGVFAPCEPATVAFMRTLDQAGRKDATVIVGFDASESLVEGLRTGKVDALVVQSPFAMGERGVGLLIDSIEGRDVPARVDTGCVVVNLANMESPEAKTVLAPPIDEYLR
;
A
#
# COMPACT_ATOMS: atom_id res chain seq x y z
N SER A 1 10.13 -13.31 -20.36
CA SER A 1 11.21 -12.93 -19.43
C SER A 1 11.82 -14.19 -18.84
N VAL A 2 13.11 -14.16 -18.55
CA VAL A 2 13.84 -15.29 -17.94
C VAL A 2 13.52 -15.36 -16.44
N THR A 3 13.38 -14.21 -15.79
CA THR A 3 13.06 -14.06 -14.37
C THR A 3 12.24 -12.80 -14.12
N PHE A 4 11.61 -12.71 -12.96
CA PHE A 4 10.81 -11.55 -12.55
C PHE A 4 11.01 -11.28 -11.06
N ALA A 5 11.68 -10.18 -10.73
CA ALA A 5 11.89 -9.71 -9.35
C ALA A 5 10.87 -8.62 -9.02
N ALA A 6 9.97 -8.86 -8.08
CA ALA A 6 8.93 -7.93 -7.68
C ALA A 6 8.37 -8.29 -6.29
N THR A 7 7.65 -7.36 -5.68
CA THR A 7 6.84 -7.63 -4.48
C THR A 7 5.75 -8.67 -4.77
N ASP A 8 5.49 -9.57 -3.82
CA ASP A 8 4.24 -10.32 -3.81
C ASP A 8 3.10 -9.36 -3.44
N ASN A 9 2.41 -8.88 -4.48
CA ASN A 9 1.37 -7.87 -4.31
C ASN A 9 0.13 -8.40 -3.59
N TYR A 10 -0.19 -9.71 -3.71
CA TYR A 10 -1.29 -10.29 -2.95
C TYR A 10 -0.96 -10.31 -1.46
N GLU A 11 0.23 -10.78 -1.10
CA GLU A 11 0.72 -10.77 0.28
C GLU A 11 0.79 -9.32 0.83
N GLY A 12 1.16 -8.35 0.00
CA GLY A 12 1.09 -6.93 0.37
C GLY A 12 -0.32 -6.49 0.77
N GLY A 13 -1.33 -6.92 0.02
CA GLY A 13 -2.75 -6.70 0.35
C GLY A 13 -3.17 -7.41 1.63
N VAL A 14 -2.74 -8.66 1.84
CA VAL A 14 -2.97 -9.43 3.08
C VAL A 14 -2.43 -8.68 4.30
N ARG A 15 -1.20 -8.17 4.21
CA ARG A 15 -0.57 -7.39 5.29
C ARG A 15 -1.31 -6.09 5.58
N ALA A 16 -1.75 -5.38 4.54
CA ALA A 16 -2.58 -4.18 4.69
C ALA A 16 -3.89 -4.48 5.42
N ALA A 17 -4.58 -5.57 5.07
CA ALA A 17 -5.83 -5.97 5.71
C ALA A 17 -5.65 -6.35 7.18
N ARG A 18 -4.60 -7.09 7.50
CA ARG A 18 -4.27 -7.44 8.90
C ARG A 18 -3.96 -6.21 9.74
N GLU A 19 -3.22 -5.24 9.18
CA GLU A 19 -2.96 -3.98 9.87
C GLU A 19 -4.24 -3.14 10.03
N MET A 20 -5.12 -3.08 9.01
CA MET A 20 -6.43 -2.45 9.11
C MET A 20 -7.26 -3.10 10.21
N GLY A 21 -7.38 -4.42 10.21
CA GLY A 21 -8.13 -5.16 11.23
C GLY A 21 -7.59 -4.93 12.64
N ARG A 22 -6.26 -4.87 12.80
CA ARG A 22 -5.60 -4.54 14.07
C ARG A 22 -5.93 -3.12 14.55
N LEU A 23 -5.88 -2.14 13.64
CA LEU A 23 -6.15 -0.72 13.96
C LEU A 23 -7.62 -0.46 14.29
N LEU A 24 -8.53 -1.25 13.72
CA LEU A 24 -9.97 -1.18 13.94
C LEU A 24 -10.47 -2.13 15.06
N ASP A 25 -9.58 -2.82 15.77
CA ASP A 25 -9.97 -3.85 16.76
C ASP A 25 -10.94 -4.89 16.17
N GLY A 26 -10.76 -5.22 14.89
CA GLY A 26 -11.49 -6.26 14.16
C GLY A 26 -12.92 -5.90 13.76
N ARG A 27 -13.37 -4.66 13.85
CA ARG A 27 -14.74 -4.22 13.53
C ARG A 27 -14.75 -2.79 12.98
N GLY A 28 -15.77 -2.45 12.22
CA GLY A 28 -15.96 -1.10 11.67
C GLY A 28 -16.32 -1.11 10.19
N LYS A 29 -16.41 0.05 9.59
CA LYS A 29 -16.86 0.27 8.22
C LYS A 29 -15.69 0.72 7.36
N VAL A 30 -15.36 -0.04 6.32
CA VAL A 30 -14.19 0.19 5.47
C VAL A 30 -14.60 0.47 4.04
N VAL A 31 -13.94 1.43 3.39
CA VAL A 31 -13.99 1.63 1.94
C VAL A 31 -12.64 1.28 1.31
N VAL A 32 -12.72 0.66 0.13
CA VAL A 32 -11.55 0.34 -0.70
C VAL A 32 -11.61 1.18 -1.96
N MET A 33 -10.63 2.05 -2.17
CA MET A 33 -10.44 2.68 -3.47
C MET A 33 -9.59 1.77 -4.34
N ARG A 34 -10.08 1.44 -5.54
CA ARG A 34 -9.31 0.73 -6.55
C ARG A 34 -8.52 1.70 -7.43
N TYR A 35 -7.45 1.21 -8.04
CA TYR A 35 -6.65 2.03 -8.96
C TYR A 35 -7.34 2.20 -10.32
N VAL A 36 -7.04 1.33 -11.26
CA VAL A 36 -7.67 1.18 -12.59
C VAL A 36 -7.81 -0.30 -12.90
N GLU A 37 -8.69 -0.67 -13.82
CA GLU A 37 -8.77 -2.05 -14.28
C GLU A 37 -7.53 -2.43 -15.10
N GLY A 38 -6.99 -3.64 -14.86
CA GLY A 38 -5.96 -4.26 -15.69
C GLY A 38 -4.57 -4.40 -15.07
N PRO A 39 -3.98 -3.42 -14.35
CA PRO A 39 -2.67 -3.60 -13.74
C PRO A 39 -2.65 -4.71 -12.70
N ALA A 40 -1.88 -5.77 -12.96
CA ALA A 40 -1.82 -6.95 -12.09
C ALA A 40 -1.38 -6.63 -10.65
N SER A 41 -0.49 -5.65 -10.47
CA SER A 41 0.04 -5.30 -9.14
C SER A 41 -1.03 -4.77 -8.21
N THR A 42 -1.77 -3.73 -8.60
CA THR A 42 -2.82 -3.14 -7.78
C THR A 42 -4.03 -4.05 -7.61
N THR A 43 -4.43 -4.77 -8.69
CA THR A 43 -5.49 -5.78 -8.60
C THR A 43 -5.16 -6.84 -7.54
N ARG A 44 -3.92 -7.36 -7.52
CA ARG A 44 -3.52 -8.36 -6.53
C ARG A 44 -3.47 -7.81 -5.10
N ARG A 45 -3.08 -6.53 -4.89
CA ARG A 45 -3.16 -5.86 -3.59
C ARG A 45 -4.61 -5.76 -3.10
N GLU A 46 -5.50 -5.35 -3.99
CA GLU A 46 -6.94 -5.21 -3.71
C GLU A 46 -7.58 -6.57 -3.38
N GLU A 47 -7.27 -7.62 -4.16
CA GLU A 47 -7.73 -8.99 -3.88
C GLU A 47 -7.23 -9.47 -2.52
N GLY A 48 -5.92 -9.40 -2.25
CA GLY A 48 -5.35 -9.84 -0.98
C GLY A 48 -5.95 -9.11 0.23
N PHE A 49 -6.21 -7.79 0.08
CA PHE A 49 -6.87 -7.00 1.12
C PHE A 49 -8.31 -7.46 1.36
N LEU A 50 -9.11 -7.55 0.31
CA LEU A 50 -10.54 -7.91 0.41
C LEU A 50 -10.74 -9.34 0.91
N ASP A 51 -9.97 -10.30 0.38
CA ASP A 51 -10.06 -11.70 0.79
C ASP A 51 -9.72 -11.86 2.27
N THR A 52 -8.65 -11.18 2.73
CA THR A 52 -8.23 -11.24 4.14
C THR A 52 -9.24 -10.56 5.07
N LEU A 53 -9.79 -9.38 4.71
CA LEU A 53 -10.83 -8.77 5.53
C LEU A 53 -12.04 -9.69 5.68
N ARG A 54 -12.49 -10.30 4.57
CA ARG A 54 -13.65 -11.19 4.59
C ARG A 54 -13.43 -12.46 5.40
N SER A 55 -12.21 -13.02 5.37
CA SER A 55 -11.88 -14.27 6.08
C SER A 55 -11.52 -14.06 7.54
N ASP A 56 -10.63 -13.09 7.81
CA ASP A 56 -9.99 -12.94 9.11
C ASP A 56 -10.72 -11.93 10.02
N PHE A 57 -11.51 -11.00 9.42
CA PHE A 57 -12.21 -9.92 10.13
C PHE A 57 -13.69 -9.80 9.70
N PRO A 58 -14.52 -10.83 9.95
CA PRO A 58 -15.92 -10.87 9.46
C PRO A 58 -16.83 -9.77 10.02
N ASP A 59 -16.43 -9.12 11.14
CA ASP A 59 -17.18 -8.01 11.74
C ASP A 59 -16.78 -6.64 11.15
N VAL A 60 -15.86 -6.61 10.16
CA VAL A 60 -15.55 -5.42 9.37
C VAL A 60 -16.47 -5.38 8.15
N GLU A 61 -17.32 -4.37 8.10
CA GLU A 61 -18.22 -4.12 6.97
C GLU A 61 -17.49 -3.42 5.82
N ILE A 62 -17.50 -3.98 4.62
CA ILE A 62 -16.97 -3.36 3.41
C ILE A 62 -18.08 -2.54 2.75
N LEU A 63 -18.07 -1.22 2.94
CA LEU A 63 -19.09 -0.29 2.39
C LEU A 63 -18.97 -0.13 0.87
N SER A 64 -17.74 -0.15 0.35
CA SER A 64 -17.44 -0.02 -1.08
C SER A 64 -16.12 -0.70 -1.42
N ASP A 65 -16.13 -1.51 -2.48
CA ASP A 65 -14.95 -2.19 -3.04
C ASP A 65 -14.89 -2.07 -4.58
N ASN A 66 -15.66 -1.16 -5.15
CA ASN A 66 -15.81 -0.97 -6.61
C ASN A 66 -15.63 0.50 -7.06
N ALA A 67 -15.08 1.36 -6.20
CA ALA A 67 -14.78 2.75 -6.52
C ALA A 67 -13.37 2.87 -7.09
N TYR A 68 -13.23 3.26 -8.36
CA TYR A 68 -11.95 3.41 -9.05
C TYR A 68 -11.49 4.87 -8.99
N GLY A 69 -10.28 5.10 -8.46
CA GLY A 69 -9.66 6.43 -8.37
C GLY A 69 -9.03 6.89 -9.68
N GLY A 70 -8.74 5.95 -10.59
CA GLY A 70 -7.98 6.26 -11.79
C GLY A 70 -6.47 6.34 -11.54
N ALA A 71 -5.73 6.77 -12.57
CA ALA A 71 -4.26 6.82 -12.54
C ALA A 71 -3.70 8.18 -12.08
N THR A 72 -4.56 9.18 -11.86
CA THR A 72 -4.13 10.53 -11.48
C THR A 72 -4.55 10.88 -10.06
N LEU A 73 -3.82 11.78 -9.42
CA LEU A 73 -4.18 12.28 -8.10
C LEU A 73 -5.54 12.97 -8.10
N GLU A 74 -5.86 13.75 -9.13
CA GLU A 74 -7.14 14.45 -9.27
C GLU A 74 -8.31 13.46 -9.34
N GLY A 75 -8.18 12.37 -10.11
CA GLY A 75 -9.18 11.30 -10.17
C GLY A 75 -9.38 10.63 -8.83
N CYS A 76 -8.28 10.32 -8.14
CA CYS A 76 -8.34 9.75 -6.79
C CYS A 76 -8.99 10.70 -5.78
N VAL A 77 -8.69 12.00 -5.83
CA VAL A 77 -9.32 13.03 -4.96
C VAL A 77 -10.82 13.07 -5.21
N SER A 78 -11.26 13.19 -6.47
CA SER A 78 -12.68 13.20 -6.81
C SER A 78 -13.41 11.92 -6.32
N THR A 79 -12.77 10.75 -6.45
CA THR A 79 -13.35 9.50 -5.95
C THR A 79 -13.38 9.45 -4.42
N ALA A 80 -12.35 9.94 -3.73
CA ALA A 80 -12.34 10.04 -2.28
C ALA A 80 -13.46 10.96 -1.77
N GLU A 81 -13.64 12.15 -2.37
CA GLU A 81 -14.74 13.08 -2.05
C GLU A 81 -16.11 12.42 -2.23
N ASN A 82 -16.35 11.73 -3.36
CA ASN A 82 -17.58 11.01 -3.61
C ASN A 82 -17.84 9.90 -2.57
N LEU A 83 -16.82 9.20 -2.11
CA LEU A 83 -16.94 8.19 -1.07
C LEU A 83 -17.30 8.83 0.28
N LEU A 84 -16.66 9.96 0.64
CA LEU A 84 -16.95 10.70 1.87
C LEU A 84 -18.36 11.31 1.86
N ASP A 85 -18.85 11.76 0.71
CA ASP A 85 -20.21 12.29 0.56
C ASP A 85 -21.26 11.16 0.66
N ARG A 86 -20.94 10.00 0.10
CA ARG A 86 -21.84 8.84 0.08
C ARG A 86 -21.98 8.17 1.44
N PHE A 87 -20.92 8.12 2.23
CA PHE A 87 -20.88 7.41 3.49
C PHE A 87 -20.57 8.36 4.65
N ALA A 88 -21.56 8.58 5.50
CA ALA A 88 -21.42 9.47 6.66
C ALA A 88 -20.41 8.95 7.68
N GLU A 89 -20.33 7.62 7.83
CA GLU A 89 -19.41 6.93 8.75
C GLU A 89 -18.48 6.02 7.96
N ILE A 90 -17.19 6.26 8.08
CA ILE A 90 -16.11 5.44 7.52
C ILE A 90 -15.04 5.33 8.60
N ASP A 91 -14.82 4.12 9.10
CA ASP A 91 -13.82 3.88 10.16
C ASP A 91 -12.43 3.58 9.57
N GLY A 92 -12.39 3.09 8.31
CA GLY A 92 -11.12 2.82 7.64
C GLY A 92 -11.19 2.99 6.13
N VAL A 93 -10.06 3.37 5.54
CA VAL A 93 -9.87 3.45 4.08
C VAL A 93 -8.62 2.69 3.66
N PHE A 94 -8.74 1.90 2.60
CA PHE A 94 -7.59 1.25 1.96
C PHE A 94 -7.33 1.84 0.59
N ALA A 95 -6.04 2.14 0.33
CA ALA A 95 -5.54 2.68 -0.93
C ALA A 95 -4.37 1.84 -1.45
N PRO A 96 -4.46 1.21 -2.65
CA PRO A 96 -3.48 0.25 -3.15
C PRO A 96 -2.22 0.88 -3.78
N CYS A 97 -2.11 2.21 -3.78
CA CYS A 97 -1.01 2.95 -4.39
C CYS A 97 -0.90 4.37 -3.85
N GLU A 98 0.23 5.02 -4.11
CA GLU A 98 0.53 6.39 -3.64
C GLU A 98 -0.56 7.42 -3.98
N PRO A 99 -1.03 7.62 -5.25
CA PRO A 99 -1.99 8.67 -5.55
C PRO A 99 -3.31 8.49 -4.78
N ALA A 100 -3.78 7.27 -4.60
CA ALA A 100 -4.98 6.98 -3.83
C ALA A 100 -4.78 7.23 -2.31
N THR A 101 -3.61 6.89 -1.78
CA THR A 101 -3.26 7.16 -0.37
C THR A 101 -3.18 8.67 -0.10
N VAL A 102 -2.51 9.42 -0.98
CA VAL A 102 -2.42 10.90 -0.89
C VAL A 102 -3.79 11.54 -1.00
N ALA A 103 -4.66 11.02 -1.88
CA ALA A 103 -6.02 11.53 -2.04
C ALA A 103 -6.82 11.39 -0.74
N PHE A 104 -6.88 10.21 -0.13
CA PHE A 104 -7.56 10.03 1.15
C PHE A 104 -6.95 10.87 2.28
N MET A 105 -5.62 10.93 2.38
CA MET A 105 -4.94 11.76 3.36
C MET A 105 -5.39 13.22 3.28
N ARG A 106 -5.48 13.79 2.07
CA ARG A 106 -5.90 15.19 1.86
C ARG A 106 -7.39 15.41 2.09
N THR A 107 -8.22 14.55 1.52
CA THR A 107 -9.68 14.70 1.56
C THR A 107 -10.23 14.53 2.97
N LEU A 108 -9.72 13.55 3.73
CA LEU A 108 -10.12 13.34 5.13
C LEU A 108 -9.65 14.47 6.04
N ASP A 109 -8.43 14.99 5.82
CA ASP A 109 -7.90 16.16 6.55
C ASP A 109 -8.76 17.40 6.29
N GLN A 110 -9.07 17.70 5.02
CA GLN A 110 -9.93 18.83 4.62
C GLN A 110 -11.36 18.71 5.15
N ALA A 111 -11.89 17.50 5.19
CA ALA A 111 -13.23 17.23 5.72
C ALA A 111 -13.29 17.20 7.26
N GLY A 112 -12.14 17.30 7.95
CA GLY A 112 -12.05 17.18 9.41
C GLY A 112 -12.43 15.79 9.93
N ARG A 113 -12.28 14.74 9.11
CA ARG A 113 -12.67 13.36 9.42
C ARG A 113 -11.48 12.44 9.71
N LYS A 114 -10.23 12.94 9.60
CA LYS A 114 -9.03 12.12 9.76
C LYS A 114 -8.96 11.43 11.13
N ASP A 115 -9.29 12.14 12.22
CA ASP A 115 -9.20 11.60 13.57
C ASP A 115 -10.17 10.42 13.83
N ALA A 116 -11.20 10.29 13.01
CA ALA A 116 -12.21 9.24 13.09
C ALA A 116 -12.01 8.13 12.03
N THR A 117 -11.00 8.25 11.15
CA THR A 117 -10.83 7.33 10.01
C THR A 117 -9.39 6.86 9.90
N VAL A 118 -9.19 5.56 10.00
CA VAL A 118 -7.88 4.89 9.78
C VAL A 118 -7.53 4.88 8.29
N ILE A 119 -6.30 5.27 7.95
CA ILE A 119 -5.76 5.19 6.58
C ILE A 119 -4.66 4.13 6.51
N VAL A 120 -4.91 3.05 5.76
CA VAL A 120 -3.89 2.09 5.37
C VAL A 120 -3.62 2.23 3.88
N GLY A 121 -2.40 2.63 3.54
CA GLY A 121 -1.99 2.91 2.16
C GLY A 121 -0.84 2.05 1.68
N PHE A 122 -0.39 2.36 0.47
CA PHE A 122 0.75 1.71 -0.19
C PHE A 122 1.77 2.75 -0.63
N ASP A 123 3.04 2.29 -0.74
CA ASP A 123 4.22 3.05 -1.14
C ASP A 123 4.71 4.06 -0.07
N ALA A 124 5.80 4.77 -0.33
CA ALA A 124 6.43 5.69 0.61
C ALA A 124 7.09 6.85 -0.13
N SER A 125 6.27 7.80 -0.59
CA SER A 125 6.80 9.11 -0.99
C SER A 125 7.10 9.97 0.23
N GLU A 126 7.85 11.04 0.04
CA GLU A 126 8.16 12.00 1.11
C GLU A 126 6.89 12.50 1.81
N SER A 127 5.83 12.79 1.04
CA SER A 127 4.55 13.25 1.57
C SER A 127 3.83 12.18 2.43
N LEU A 128 3.93 10.90 2.05
CA LEU A 128 3.34 9.80 2.82
C LEU A 128 4.12 9.49 4.09
N VAL A 129 5.45 9.55 4.03
CA VAL A 129 6.32 9.41 5.21
C VAL A 129 6.07 10.53 6.21
N GLU A 130 5.91 11.77 5.74
CA GLU A 130 5.52 12.89 6.60
C GLU A 130 4.09 12.72 7.13
N GLY A 131 3.19 12.14 6.31
CA GLY A 131 1.84 11.77 6.74
C GLY A 131 1.85 10.78 7.92
N LEU A 132 2.74 9.77 7.90
CA LEU A 132 2.94 8.87 9.06
C LEU A 132 3.43 9.61 10.29
N ARG A 133 4.44 10.49 10.16
CA ARG A 133 4.99 11.26 11.29
C ARG A 133 3.98 12.16 11.94
N THR A 134 3.11 12.75 11.16
CA THR A 134 2.09 13.71 11.62
C THR A 134 0.75 13.06 11.95
N GLY A 135 0.62 11.73 11.87
CA GLY A 135 -0.61 10.98 12.13
C GLY A 135 -1.71 11.17 11.07
N LYS A 136 -1.38 11.72 9.91
CA LYS A 136 -2.32 11.85 8.77
C LYS A 136 -2.50 10.55 7.98
N VAL A 137 -1.60 9.60 8.15
CA VAL A 137 -1.69 8.22 7.67
C VAL A 137 -1.33 7.30 8.83
N ASP A 138 -2.04 6.20 9.00
CA ASP A 138 -1.85 5.31 10.13
C ASP A 138 -0.85 4.18 9.81
N ALA A 139 -0.89 3.65 8.59
CA ALA A 139 0.06 2.65 8.14
C ALA A 139 0.28 2.69 6.62
N LEU A 140 1.48 2.31 6.19
CA LEU A 140 1.86 2.13 4.79
C LEU A 140 2.44 0.74 4.58
N VAL A 141 2.04 0.08 3.51
CA VAL A 141 2.75 -1.10 3.00
C VAL A 141 3.80 -0.64 2.01
N VAL A 142 5.05 -0.71 2.41
CA VAL A 142 6.18 -0.16 1.64
C VAL A 142 6.93 -1.28 0.95
N GLN A 143 7.04 -1.18 -0.36
CA GLN A 143 7.83 -2.07 -1.20
C GLN A 143 9.31 -1.73 -1.12
N SER A 144 10.19 -2.58 -1.66
CA SER A 144 11.61 -2.31 -1.82
C SER A 144 12.02 -2.19 -3.30
N PRO A 145 11.81 -1.03 -3.96
CA PRO A 145 12.26 -0.82 -5.34
C PRO A 145 13.78 -0.98 -5.48
N PHE A 146 14.54 -0.62 -4.44
CA PHE A 146 15.99 -0.82 -4.39
C PHE A 146 16.34 -2.32 -4.52
N ALA A 147 15.72 -3.18 -3.70
CA ALA A 147 15.93 -4.63 -3.78
C ALA A 147 15.44 -5.22 -5.12
N MET A 148 14.38 -4.67 -5.73
CA MET A 148 13.94 -5.08 -7.06
C MET A 148 15.03 -4.82 -8.11
N GLY A 149 15.63 -3.62 -8.10
CA GLY A 149 16.73 -3.26 -8.99
C GLY A 149 17.97 -4.11 -8.77
N GLU A 150 18.44 -4.20 -7.52
CA GLU A 150 19.62 -4.96 -7.14
C GLU A 150 19.51 -6.44 -7.54
N ARG A 151 18.40 -7.09 -7.13
CA ARG A 151 18.15 -8.51 -7.47
C ARG A 151 17.92 -8.72 -8.95
N GLY A 152 17.21 -7.79 -9.62
CA GLY A 152 16.96 -7.87 -11.05
C GLY A 152 18.26 -7.86 -11.87
N VAL A 153 19.20 -6.98 -11.52
CA VAL A 153 20.53 -6.92 -12.16
C VAL A 153 21.36 -8.17 -11.84
N GLY A 154 21.38 -8.61 -10.56
CA GLY A 154 22.08 -9.83 -10.17
C GLY A 154 21.59 -11.07 -10.94
N LEU A 155 20.27 -11.27 -10.99
CA LEU A 155 19.66 -12.37 -11.74
C LEU A 155 19.92 -12.30 -13.24
N LEU A 156 20.00 -11.10 -13.81
CA LEU A 156 20.37 -10.93 -15.22
C LEU A 156 21.80 -11.39 -15.48
N ILE A 157 22.76 -11.00 -14.62
CA ILE A 157 24.16 -11.42 -14.70
C ILE A 157 24.25 -12.95 -14.58
N ASP A 158 23.59 -13.55 -13.59
CA ASP A 158 23.54 -14.99 -13.38
C ASP A 158 23.06 -15.73 -14.62
N SER A 159 21.99 -15.22 -15.23
CA SER A 159 21.44 -15.80 -16.47
C SER A 159 22.40 -15.68 -17.67
N ILE A 160 23.10 -14.54 -17.81
CA ILE A 160 24.10 -14.35 -18.88
C ILE A 160 25.31 -15.30 -18.71
N GLU A 161 25.68 -15.56 -17.47
CA GLU A 161 26.78 -16.50 -17.14
C GLU A 161 26.34 -17.97 -17.18
N GLY A 162 25.09 -18.26 -17.58
CA GLY A 162 24.57 -19.61 -17.72
C GLY A 162 24.20 -20.28 -16.40
N ARG A 163 24.04 -19.50 -15.32
CA ARG A 163 23.54 -20.03 -14.05
C ARG A 163 22.02 -20.13 -14.07
N ASP A 164 21.49 -21.11 -13.36
CA ASP A 164 20.05 -21.25 -13.18
C ASP A 164 19.51 -20.11 -12.34
N VAL A 165 18.43 -19.47 -12.83
CA VAL A 165 17.72 -18.40 -12.13
C VAL A 165 16.26 -18.78 -11.89
N PRO A 166 15.67 -18.46 -10.72
CA PRO A 166 14.27 -18.73 -10.47
C PRO A 166 13.38 -17.87 -11.39
N ALA A 167 12.24 -18.41 -11.80
CA ALA A 167 11.31 -17.68 -12.68
C ALA A 167 10.71 -16.43 -11.99
N ARG A 168 10.62 -16.43 -10.65
CA ARG A 168 10.11 -15.31 -9.85
C ARG A 168 10.87 -15.20 -8.54
N VAL A 169 11.18 -13.97 -8.15
CA VAL A 169 11.77 -13.60 -6.85
C VAL A 169 10.89 -12.56 -6.19
N ASP A 170 10.39 -12.89 -5.00
CA ASP A 170 9.72 -11.90 -4.16
C ASP A 170 10.77 -11.02 -3.47
N THR A 171 10.59 -9.71 -3.60
CA THR A 171 11.43 -8.69 -2.94
C THR A 171 10.86 -8.23 -1.60
N GLY A 172 9.69 -8.73 -1.23
CA GLY A 172 9.02 -8.42 0.02
C GLY A 172 8.39 -7.03 0.06
N CYS A 173 7.73 -6.77 1.19
CA CYS A 173 7.25 -5.46 1.59
C CYS A 173 7.22 -5.37 3.12
N VAL A 174 7.23 -4.16 3.66
CA VAL A 174 7.20 -3.88 5.11
C VAL A 174 5.97 -3.05 5.44
N VAL A 175 5.24 -3.43 6.48
CA VAL A 175 4.18 -2.57 7.05
C VAL A 175 4.85 -1.58 7.98
N VAL A 176 4.74 -0.30 7.64
CA VAL A 176 5.33 0.81 8.38
C VAL A 176 4.24 1.67 8.99
N ASN A 177 4.35 1.95 10.27
CA ASN A 177 3.49 2.86 11.03
C ASN A 177 4.36 3.72 11.97
N LEU A 178 3.75 4.66 12.70
CA LEU A 178 4.49 5.57 13.58
C LEU A 178 5.33 4.83 14.65
N ALA A 179 4.87 3.67 15.12
CA ALA A 179 5.56 2.94 16.18
C ALA A 179 6.83 2.23 15.71
N ASN A 180 6.89 1.84 14.41
CA ASN A 180 8.00 1.07 13.87
C ASN A 180 8.83 1.77 12.78
N MET A 181 8.48 2.99 12.35
CA MET A 181 9.14 3.67 11.23
C MET A 181 10.65 3.94 11.46
N GLU A 182 11.09 3.96 12.71
CA GLU A 182 12.50 4.11 13.08
C GLU A 182 13.23 2.76 13.24
N SER A 183 12.55 1.64 13.07
CA SER A 183 13.18 0.31 13.15
C SER A 183 14.18 0.09 12.01
N PRO A 184 15.19 -0.77 12.21
CA PRO A 184 16.13 -1.13 11.12
C PRO A 184 15.41 -1.66 9.87
N GLU A 185 14.36 -2.47 10.05
CA GLU A 185 13.58 -3.04 8.95
C GLU A 185 12.86 -1.95 8.14
N ALA A 186 12.14 -1.03 8.80
CA ALA A 186 11.47 0.07 8.12
C ALA A 186 12.47 0.98 7.38
N LYS A 187 13.63 1.25 7.96
CA LYS A 187 14.68 2.07 7.34
C LYS A 187 15.22 1.47 6.04
N THR A 188 15.24 0.15 5.87
CA THR A 188 15.67 -0.47 4.61
C THR A 188 14.80 -0.09 3.42
N VAL A 189 13.52 0.19 3.66
CA VAL A 189 12.55 0.54 2.61
C VAL A 189 12.24 2.04 2.55
N LEU A 190 12.35 2.76 3.67
CA LEU A 190 12.10 4.21 3.73
C LEU A 190 13.30 5.05 3.30
N ALA A 191 14.51 4.57 3.58
CA ALA A 191 15.76 5.27 3.29
C ALA A 191 16.84 4.29 2.78
N PRO A 192 16.62 3.66 1.59
CA PRO A 192 17.60 2.75 1.01
C PRO A 192 18.91 3.50 0.71
N PRO A 193 20.06 2.82 0.70
CA PRO A 193 21.38 3.45 0.57
C PRO A 193 21.70 3.88 -0.87
N ILE A 194 20.82 4.68 -1.48
CA ILE A 194 20.91 5.09 -2.89
C ILE A 194 22.20 5.88 -3.16
N ASP A 195 22.61 6.74 -2.23
CA ASP A 195 23.78 7.62 -2.39
C ASP A 195 25.10 6.83 -2.51
N GLU A 196 25.14 5.59 -2.03
CA GLU A 196 26.32 4.73 -2.17
C GLU A 196 26.53 4.26 -3.63
N TYR A 197 25.46 4.28 -4.44
CA TYR A 197 25.41 3.77 -5.81
C TYR A 197 25.32 4.86 -6.88
N LEU A 198 24.94 6.08 -6.50
CA LEU A 198 24.84 7.24 -7.39
C LEU A 198 26.12 8.12 -7.30
N ARG A 199 27.27 7.56 -7.65
CA ARG A 199 28.56 8.28 -7.73
C ARG A 199 28.94 8.59 -9.18
#